data_f4458125eb10232588df4b91c82d9952
#
_entry.id   f4458125eb10232588df4b91c82d9952
#
_cell.length_a   1.000
_cell.length_b   1.000
_cell.length_c   1.000
_cell.angle_alpha   90.00
_cell.angle_beta   90.00
_cell.angle_gamma   90.00
#
_symmetry.space_group_name_H-M   'P 1'
#
loop_
_entity.id
_entity.type
_entity.pdbx_description
1 polymer ?
#
loop_
_entity_poly.entity_id
_entity_poly.type
_entity_poly.pdbx_seq_one_letter_code
_entity_poly.pdbx_strand_id
1 'polypeptide(L)'
;NKEDYEMKGKKWLSLALAGMLAVSALAGCGSSSSSTGSADTASTSTGSADYDLYIFNNKGENADAMAAAAEAFGEEKGVTVKVFSLGSGVNSDDTLRTEMNSKNKPAIFSCMNSESLVEWTEGGFAMDLSKATNEEFKQLVADIPENFNLTDGTANYGIPYNVEGYGYIVDKEMLAALFGEDQVDAFLEAFKTATYDEFEQMVLTLQSYIKEGTAGSVTLSGQEFALAAEKTGKAATLEGVFSVAGSEKWTYGDHFVNIAVDAIFPDSKAAGEATLEQLQAGKGAFEAYAKALDLKTANATTPRGPELINATTNGYDPSVATFANSKAIFLKQGNWAYENIKKANADIVDTLTFLPIKMPFTQDDIKVEGLTVEHMLESIPVFVPNYYCINDKVSDEEKELAEELSLIHI
;
A
#
# COMPACT_ATOMS: atom_id res chain seq x y z
N ASN A 1 10.92 -20.40 49.25
CA ASN A 1 10.12 -21.30 48.50
C ASN A 1 9.26 -20.47 47.57
N LYS A 2 9.68 -20.49 46.32
CA LYS A 2 9.21 -19.61 45.22
C LYS A 2 8.05 -20.20 44.41
N GLU A 3 7.52 -21.34 44.81
CA GLU A 3 6.49 -22.08 44.08
C GLU A 3 5.05 -21.91 44.57
N ASP A 4 4.85 -21.29 45.73
CA ASP A 4 3.50 -21.14 46.35
C ASP A 4 2.79 -19.81 46.03
N TYR A 5 3.37 -18.93 45.19
CA TYR A 5 2.79 -17.62 44.89
C TYR A 5 2.05 -17.53 43.55
N GLU A 6 2.20 -18.53 42.69
CA GLU A 6 1.59 -18.48 41.32
C GLU A 6 0.20 -19.11 41.19
N MET A 7 -0.30 -19.81 42.18
CA MET A 7 -1.59 -20.52 42.08
C MET A 7 -2.79 -19.84 42.70
N LYS A 8 -2.64 -18.66 43.33
CA LYS A 8 -3.78 -17.94 43.94
C LYS A 8 -4.31 -16.76 43.08
N GLY A 9 -3.67 -16.42 41.99
CA GLY A 9 -4.06 -15.26 41.14
C GLY A 9 -5.10 -15.57 40.04
N LYS A 10 -5.38 -16.84 39.72
CA LYS A 10 -6.20 -17.21 38.55
C LYS A 10 -7.67 -17.57 38.83
N LYS A 11 -8.16 -17.42 40.04
CA LYS A 11 -9.55 -17.76 40.40
C LYS A 11 -10.50 -16.58 40.67
N TRP A 12 -10.04 -15.33 40.50
CA TRP A 12 -10.87 -14.14 40.80
C TRP A 12 -11.23 -13.29 39.57
N LEU A 13 -10.84 -13.71 38.36
CA LEU A 13 -11.17 -12.98 37.11
C LEU A 13 -12.33 -13.55 36.30
N SER A 14 -12.99 -14.61 36.79
CA SER A 14 -14.05 -15.30 36.02
C SER A 14 -15.48 -15.00 36.50
N LEU A 15 -15.70 -14.08 37.43
CA LEU A 15 -17.04 -13.80 37.95
C LEU A 15 -17.54 -12.35 37.77
N ALA A 16 -16.87 -11.52 37.01
CA ALA A 16 -17.27 -10.11 36.81
C ALA A 16 -17.81 -9.78 35.42
N LEU A 17 -18.06 -10.79 34.52
CA LEU A 17 -18.54 -10.55 33.17
C LEU A 17 -19.93 -11.13 32.87
N ALA A 18 -20.74 -11.47 33.86
CA ALA A 18 -22.07 -12.07 33.65
C ALA A 18 -23.23 -11.20 34.17
N GLY A 19 -23.10 -9.89 34.23
CA GLY A 19 -24.08 -9.05 34.91
C GLY A 19 -24.48 -7.73 34.28
N MET A 20 -24.36 -7.56 32.94
CA MET A 20 -24.87 -6.34 32.23
C MET A 20 -25.45 -6.61 30.85
N LEU A 21 -26.51 -7.39 30.81
CA LEU A 21 -27.33 -7.54 29.59
C LEU A 21 -28.78 -7.80 30.00
N ALA A 22 -29.44 -6.82 30.55
CA ALA A 22 -30.91 -6.70 30.57
C ALA A 22 -31.28 -5.30 31.05
N VAL A 23 -31.90 -4.53 30.20
CA VAL A 23 -32.74 -3.34 30.35
C VAL A 23 -32.31 -2.23 29.37
N SER A 24 -32.97 -2.22 28.23
CA SER A 24 -33.51 -1.01 27.60
C SER A 24 -34.22 -1.38 26.28
N ALA A 25 -35.46 -1.84 26.43
CA ALA A 25 -36.46 -1.71 25.38
C ALA A 25 -37.51 -0.75 25.94
N LEU A 26 -37.81 0.28 25.13
CA LEU A 26 -39.02 1.08 25.07
C LEU A 26 -38.85 2.61 25.09
N ALA A 27 -39.42 3.17 24.03
CA ALA A 27 -39.78 4.57 23.80
C ALA A 27 -38.72 5.36 23.00
N GLY A 28 -39.00 5.98 21.90
CA GLY A 28 -40.22 6.46 21.26
C GLY A 28 -39.91 7.21 19.97
N CYS A 29 -40.86 7.32 19.07
CA CYS A 29 -40.85 8.03 17.81
C CYS A 29 -40.49 9.51 17.87
N GLY A 30 -39.79 10.00 16.81
CA GLY A 30 -39.65 11.43 16.55
C GLY A 30 -38.75 11.69 15.34
N SER A 31 -39.37 12.12 14.25
CA SER A 31 -38.80 12.45 12.95
C SER A 31 -37.78 13.60 13.01
N SER A 32 -36.63 13.50 12.32
CA SER A 32 -36.17 14.52 11.36
C SER A 32 -34.84 14.12 10.74
N SER A 33 -34.74 14.34 9.45
CA SER A 33 -33.71 14.08 8.47
C SER A 33 -32.33 14.62 8.80
N SER A 34 -31.27 13.79 8.67
CA SER A 34 -29.96 14.19 8.14
C SER A 34 -29.17 12.94 7.76
N SER A 35 -28.62 12.97 6.55
CA SER A 35 -27.83 11.94 5.88
C SER A 35 -26.51 11.66 6.60
N THR A 36 -26.29 10.41 7.02
CA THR A 36 -24.97 9.89 7.35
C THR A 36 -24.91 8.41 6.93
N GLY A 37 -23.84 8.05 6.27
CA GLY A 37 -23.61 6.76 5.66
C GLY A 37 -23.85 5.59 6.62
N SER A 38 -24.61 4.64 6.16
CA SER A 38 -24.93 3.41 6.88
C SER A 38 -23.81 2.40 6.71
N ALA A 39 -23.26 1.97 7.84
CA ALA A 39 -22.61 0.67 7.93
C ALA A 39 -23.71 -0.39 7.93
N ASP A 40 -23.85 -1.14 6.84
CA ASP A 40 -24.80 -2.24 6.76
C ASP A 40 -24.37 -3.39 7.66
N THR A 41 -25.17 -3.61 8.69
CA THR A 41 -25.14 -4.79 9.55
C THR A 41 -25.51 -6.02 8.70
N ALA A 42 -24.65 -7.03 8.69
CA ALA A 42 -24.90 -8.31 8.05
C ALA A 42 -26.24 -8.90 8.48
N SER A 43 -27.23 -8.90 7.58
CA SER A 43 -28.47 -9.64 7.73
C SER A 43 -28.26 -11.03 7.15
N THR A 44 -28.36 -12.06 7.99
CA THR A 44 -28.44 -13.46 7.57
C THR A 44 -29.74 -13.72 6.82
N SER A 45 -29.73 -13.57 5.50
CA SER A 45 -30.82 -14.03 4.65
C SER A 45 -30.50 -15.43 4.11
N THR A 46 -31.35 -16.39 4.39
CA THR A 46 -31.37 -17.73 3.78
C THR A 46 -32.10 -17.65 2.44
N GLY A 47 -31.56 -16.91 1.47
CA GLY A 47 -32.00 -16.83 0.09
C GLY A 47 -30.88 -17.20 -0.88
N SER A 48 -31.21 -17.58 -2.13
CA SER A 48 -30.22 -17.59 -3.21
C SER A 48 -29.60 -16.20 -3.31
N ALA A 49 -28.30 -16.12 -3.67
CA ALA A 49 -27.63 -14.86 -3.84
C ALA A 49 -28.38 -14.01 -4.89
N ASP A 50 -28.57 -12.73 -4.61
CA ASP A 50 -29.19 -11.77 -5.55
C ASP A 50 -28.21 -11.34 -6.67
N TYR A 51 -27.22 -12.18 -7.03
CA TYR A 51 -26.19 -11.92 -8.04
C TYR A 51 -25.74 -13.24 -8.68
N ASP A 52 -25.25 -13.14 -9.91
CA ASP A 52 -24.74 -14.24 -10.73
C ASP A 52 -23.21 -14.37 -10.63
N LEU A 53 -22.50 -13.26 -10.33
CA LEU A 53 -21.05 -13.24 -10.14
C LEU A 53 -20.68 -12.36 -8.93
N TYR A 54 -19.70 -12.79 -8.13
CA TYR A 54 -19.20 -12.01 -7.00
C TYR A 54 -17.69 -11.80 -7.06
N ILE A 55 -17.25 -10.54 -6.98
CA ILE A 55 -15.87 -10.10 -6.99
C ILE A 55 -15.49 -9.56 -5.61
N PHE A 56 -14.41 -10.11 -5.03
CA PHE A 56 -13.76 -9.54 -3.86
C PHE A 56 -12.52 -8.75 -4.30
N ASN A 57 -12.59 -7.44 -4.19
CA ASN A 57 -11.53 -6.51 -4.53
C ASN A 57 -10.88 -5.93 -3.28
N ASN A 58 -9.56 -6.11 -3.12
CA ASN A 58 -8.81 -5.54 -1.99
C ASN A 58 -8.23 -4.14 -2.26
N LYS A 59 -8.44 -3.59 -3.47
CA LYS A 59 -7.93 -2.27 -3.89
C LYS A 59 -9.01 -1.21 -3.76
N GLY A 60 -9.07 -0.56 -2.59
CA GLY A 60 -10.08 0.48 -2.32
C GLY A 60 -9.94 1.72 -3.22
N GLU A 61 -8.75 2.01 -3.71
CA GLU A 61 -8.47 3.14 -4.61
C GLU A 61 -9.08 2.97 -6.01
N ASN A 62 -9.33 1.73 -6.46
CA ASN A 62 -9.98 1.46 -7.74
C ASN A 62 -11.44 1.00 -7.61
N ALA A 63 -12.03 1.12 -6.42
CA ALA A 63 -13.38 0.61 -6.14
C ALA A 63 -14.45 1.13 -7.11
N ASP A 64 -14.41 2.42 -7.44
CA ASP A 64 -15.37 3.04 -8.36
C ASP A 64 -15.18 2.53 -9.79
N ALA A 65 -13.94 2.35 -10.25
CA ALA A 65 -13.64 1.81 -11.57
C ALA A 65 -14.07 0.34 -11.67
N MET A 66 -13.82 -0.46 -10.65
CA MET A 66 -14.22 -1.86 -10.59
C MET A 66 -15.75 -2.00 -10.59
N ALA A 67 -16.47 -1.15 -9.85
CA ALA A 67 -17.93 -1.15 -9.84
C ALA A 67 -18.51 -0.80 -11.22
N ALA A 68 -17.95 0.24 -11.87
CA ALA A 68 -18.38 0.64 -13.22
C ALA A 68 -18.13 -0.46 -14.27
N ALA A 69 -16.98 -1.13 -14.16
CA ALA A 69 -16.64 -2.24 -15.04
C ALA A 69 -17.56 -3.45 -14.84
N ALA A 70 -17.87 -3.78 -13.59
CA ALA A 70 -18.78 -4.85 -13.24
C ALA A 70 -20.22 -4.55 -13.72
N GLU A 71 -20.68 -3.31 -13.64
CA GLU A 71 -21.96 -2.84 -14.16
C GLU A 71 -22.02 -3.01 -15.69
N ALA A 72 -21.00 -2.51 -16.42
CA ALA A 72 -20.91 -2.63 -17.87
C ALA A 72 -20.92 -4.10 -18.34
N PHE A 73 -20.17 -4.97 -17.67
CA PHE A 73 -20.19 -6.41 -17.95
C PHE A 73 -21.57 -7.01 -17.68
N GLY A 74 -22.19 -6.66 -16.55
CA GLY A 74 -23.52 -7.12 -16.20
C GLY A 74 -24.57 -6.73 -17.24
N GLU A 75 -24.53 -5.51 -17.76
CA GLU A 75 -25.40 -5.02 -18.82
C GLU A 75 -25.16 -5.80 -20.14
N GLU A 76 -23.92 -6.01 -20.51
CA GLU A 76 -23.56 -6.74 -21.75
C GLU A 76 -24.00 -8.19 -21.73
N LYS A 77 -23.80 -8.87 -20.60
CA LYS A 77 -24.08 -10.30 -20.44
C LYS A 77 -25.50 -10.60 -19.94
N GLY A 78 -26.21 -9.59 -19.45
CA GLY A 78 -27.53 -9.77 -18.83
C GLY A 78 -27.49 -10.46 -17.47
N VAL A 79 -26.41 -10.26 -16.71
CA VAL A 79 -26.15 -10.85 -15.39
C VAL A 79 -25.97 -9.78 -14.33
N THR A 80 -26.15 -10.15 -13.06
CA THR A 80 -25.89 -9.26 -11.92
C THR A 80 -24.54 -9.54 -11.31
N VAL A 81 -23.67 -8.52 -11.24
CA VAL A 81 -22.34 -8.64 -10.66
C VAL A 81 -22.28 -7.88 -9.33
N LYS A 82 -21.94 -8.59 -8.26
CA LYS A 82 -21.64 -8.00 -6.96
C LYS A 82 -20.15 -7.70 -6.86
N VAL A 83 -19.81 -6.48 -6.48
CA VAL A 83 -18.42 -6.10 -6.12
C VAL A 83 -18.38 -5.73 -4.65
N PHE A 84 -17.46 -6.33 -3.91
CA PHE A 84 -17.08 -5.90 -2.58
C PHE A 84 -15.66 -5.37 -2.64
N SER A 85 -15.48 -4.09 -2.34
CA SER A 85 -14.17 -3.44 -2.28
C SER A 85 -13.83 -3.04 -0.85
N LEU A 86 -12.62 -3.36 -0.40
CA LEU A 86 -12.10 -2.89 0.88
C LEU A 86 -11.72 -1.41 0.80
N GLY A 87 -11.67 -0.74 1.95
CA GLY A 87 -11.09 0.60 2.04
C GLY A 87 -9.58 0.58 1.73
N SER A 88 -9.07 1.68 1.17
CA SER A 88 -7.63 1.81 0.88
C SER A 88 -6.80 1.63 2.15
N GLY A 89 -5.72 0.85 2.05
CA GLY A 89 -4.80 0.59 3.17
C GLY A 89 -5.30 -0.40 4.22
N VAL A 90 -6.47 -1.02 4.04
CA VAL A 90 -7.01 -2.04 4.97
C VAL A 90 -6.42 -3.40 4.64
N ASN A 91 -5.98 -4.15 5.67
CA ASN A 91 -5.56 -5.54 5.49
C ASN A 91 -6.76 -6.42 5.08
N SER A 92 -6.61 -7.14 3.97
CA SER A 92 -7.67 -7.90 3.34
C SER A 92 -7.85 -9.32 3.87
N ASP A 93 -6.81 -9.91 4.50
CA ASP A 93 -6.72 -11.36 4.72
C ASP A 93 -7.85 -11.92 5.57
N ASP A 94 -8.14 -11.30 6.72
CA ASP A 94 -9.20 -11.80 7.60
C ASP A 94 -10.59 -11.63 7.00
N THR A 95 -10.81 -10.55 6.25
CA THR A 95 -12.08 -10.32 5.56
C THR A 95 -12.25 -11.33 4.42
N LEU A 96 -11.22 -11.54 3.61
CA LEU A 96 -11.24 -12.52 2.54
C LEU A 96 -11.47 -13.94 3.08
N ARG A 97 -10.79 -14.35 4.18
CA ARG A 97 -11.05 -15.64 4.82
C ARG A 97 -12.51 -15.81 5.23
N THR A 98 -13.12 -14.75 5.73
CA THR A 98 -14.54 -14.75 6.10
C THR A 98 -15.43 -14.94 4.88
N GLU A 99 -15.21 -14.18 3.80
CA GLU A 99 -15.96 -14.28 2.55
C GLU A 99 -15.79 -15.66 1.89
N MET A 100 -14.57 -16.19 1.82
CA MET A 100 -14.27 -17.50 1.22
C MET A 100 -14.89 -18.68 1.99
N ASN A 101 -15.12 -18.53 3.29
CA ASN A 101 -15.80 -19.53 4.11
C ASN A 101 -17.33 -19.33 4.17
N SER A 102 -17.85 -18.30 3.55
CA SER A 102 -19.29 -18.04 3.48
C SER A 102 -19.98 -19.01 2.50
N LYS A 103 -21.32 -19.07 2.57
CA LYS A 103 -22.11 -19.83 1.59
C LYS A 103 -22.01 -19.19 0.20
N ASN A 104 -21.99 -17.88 0.14
CA ASN A 104 -21.97 -17.08 -1.08
C ASN A 104 -20.58 -16.46 -1.22
N LYS A 105 -19.60 -17.31 -1.55
CA LYS A 105 -18.19 -16.92 -1.67
C LYS A 105 -17.90 -16.21 -3.00
N PRO A 106 -16.87 -15.35 -3.07
CA PRO A 106 -16.49 -14.70 -4.31
C PRO A 106 -16.02 -15.72 -5.36
N ALA A 107 -16.40 -15.49 -6.61
CA ALA A 107 -15.91 -16.22 -7.77
C ALA A 107 -14.57 -15.68 -8.26
N ILE A 108 -14.36 -14.35 -8.13
CA ILE A 108 -13.07 -13.70 -8.34
C ILE A 108 -12.63 -13.10 -7.02
N PHE A 109 -11.37 -13.32 -6.63
CA PHE A 109 -10.80 -12.73 -5.44
C PHE A 109 -9.37 -12.22 -5.67
N SER A 110 -9.04 -11.13 -5.01
CA SER A 110 -7.69 -10.58 -5.04
C SER A 110 -6.74 -11.39 -4.16
N CYS A 111 -5.59 -11.78 -4.70
CA CYS A 111 -4.47 -12.38 -3.99
C CYS A 111 -3.23 -11.50 -4.14
N MET A 112 -2.51 -11.22 -3.05
CA MET A 112 -1.43 -10.24 -3.08
C MET A 112 -0.10 -10.81 -3.59
N ASN A 113 0.24 -12.04 -3.22
CA ASN A 113 1.55 -12.62 -3.52
C ASN A 113 1.55 -14.14 -3.36
N SER A 114 2.68 -14.76 -3.65
CA SER A 114 2.84 -16.22 -3.53
C SER A 114 2.71 -16.73 -2.09
N GLU A 115 3.03 -15.93 -1.08
CA GLU A 115 2.85 -16.30 0.33
C GLU A 115 1.36 -16.39 0.67
N SER A 116 0.57 -15.40 0.28
CA SER A 116 -0.89 -15.41 0.44
C SER A 116 -1.55 -16.52 -0.39
N LEU A 117 -0.96 -16.89 -1.55
CA LEU A 117 -1.47 -17.95 -2.42
C LEU A 117 -1.50 -19.32 -1.73
N VAL A 118 -0.52 -19.62 -0.88
CA VAL A 118 -0.41 -20.95 -0.22
C VAL A 118 -1.70 -21.34 0.49
N GLU A 119 -2.31 -20.42 1.21
CA GLU A 119 -3.59 -20.67 1.91
C GLU A 119 -4.71 -21.03 0.93
N TRP A 120 -4.76 -20.39 -0.22
CA TRP A 120 -5.82 -20.58 -1.20
C TRP A 120 -5.65 -21.83 -2.05
N THR A 121 -4.40 -22.22 -2.34
CA THR A 121 -4.11 -23.48 -3.03
C THR A 121 -4.28 -24.68 -2.11
N GLU A 122 -3.77 -24.66 -0.88
CA GLU A 122 -3.97 -25.72 0.12
C GLU A 122 -5.46 -25.89 0.48
N GLY A 123 -6.19 -24.77 0.56
CA GLY A 123 -7.64 -24.77 0.75
C GLY A 123 -8.42 -25.25 -0.47
N GLY A 124 -7.80 -25.41 -1.65
CA GLY A 124 -8.44 -25.76 -2.92
C GLY A 124 -9.41 -24.70 -3.42
N PHE A 125 -9.13 -23.41 -3.12
CA PHE A 125 -9.90 -22.27 -3.59
C PHE A 125 -9.35 -21.66 -4.87
N ALA A 126 -8.03 -21.55 -5.02
CA ALA A 126 -7.43 -21.00 -6.21
C ALA A 126 -7.45 -21.99 -7.36
N MET A 127 -8.07 -21.63 -8.47
CA MET A 127 -8.12 -22.42 -9.69
C MET A 127 -6.77 -22.39 -10.40
N ASP A 128 -6.26 -23.52 -10.80
CA ASP A 128 -5.16 -23.62 -11.77
C ASP A 128 -5.66 -23.10 -13.12
N LEU A 129 -5.14 -21.97 -13.58
CA LEU A 129 -5.62 -21.26 -14.77
C LEU A 129 -5.42 -22.05 -16.07
N SER A 130 -4.58 -23.10 -16.08
CA SER A 130 -4.47 -24.03 -17.21
C SER A 130 -5.74 -24.84 -17.43
N LYS A 131 -6.64 -24.91 -16.44
CA LYS A 131 -7.93 -25.63 -16.49
C LYS A 131 -9.07 -24.75 -16.99
N ALA A 132 -8.83 -23.50 -17.28
CA ALA A 132 -9.84 -22.58 -17.84
C ALA A 132 -10.52 -23.20 -19.08
N THR A 133 -11.77 -22.80 -19.33
CA THR A 133 -12.56 -23.31 -20.47
C THR A 133 -12.59 -22.34 -21.63
N ASN A 134 -12.51 -21.04 -21.38
CA ASN A 134 -12.50 -19.99 -22.39
C ASN A 134 -11.13 -19.92 -23.11
N GLU A 135 -11.14 -20.06 -24.42
CA GLU A 135 -9.89 -20.06 -25.22
C GLU A 135 -9.18 -18.70 -25.27
N GLU A 136 -9.93 -17.59 -25.25
CA GLU A 136 -9.34 -16.24 -25.23
C GLU A 136 -8.67 -15.98 -23.85
N PHE A 137 -9.31 -16.45 -22.79
CA PHE A 137 -8.73 -16.38 -21.45
C PHE A 137 -7.46 -17.24 -21.32
N LYS A 138 -7.43 -18.43 -21.90
CA LYS A 138 -6.20 -19.26 -21.96
C LYS A 138 -5.08 -18.54 -22.68
N GLN A 139 -5.41 -17.85 -23.78
CA GLN A 139 -4.41 -17.09 -24.52
C GLN A 139 -3.88 -15.93 -23.68
N LEU A 140 -4.77 -15.20 -23.00
CA LEU A 140 -4.37 -14.14 -22.05
C LEU A 140 -3.40 -14.69 -20.99
N VAL A 141 -3.74 -15.83 -20.36
CA VAL A 141 -2.88 -16.48 -19.36
C VAL A 141 -1.53 -16.88 -19.94
N ALA A 142 -1.51 -17.36 -21.19
CA ALA A 142 -0.27 -17.76 -21.87
C ALA A 142 0.63 -16.56 -22.24
N ASP A 143 0.04 -15.38 -22.42
CA ASP A 143 0.75 -14.15 -22.79
C ASP A 143 1.35 -13.44 -21.55
N ILE A 144 1.02 -13.88 -20.32
CA ILE A 144 1.60 -13.34 -19.07
C ILE A 144 3.09 -13.72 -19.04
N PRO A 145 4.01 -12.73 -18.89
CA PRO A 145 5.42 -13.03 -18.70
C PRO A 145 5.64 -13.92 -17.46
N GLU A 146 6.53 -14.91 -17.56
CA GLU A 146 6.75 -15.92 -16.51
C GLU A 146 7.05 -15.31 -15.13
N ASN A 147 7.79 -14.19 -15.09
CA ASN A 147 8.12 -13.47 -13.87
C ASN A 147 6.93 -12.72 -13.23
N PHE A 148 5.79 -12.65 -13.93
CA PHE A 148 4.54 -12.06 -13.42
C PHE A 148 3.50 -13.13 -13.06
N ASN A 149 3.81 -14.40 -13.17
CA ASN A 149 2.91 -15.46 -12.74
C ASN A 149 2.76 -15.49 -11.23
N LEU A 150 1.53 -15.67 -10.75
CA LEU A 150 1.27 -16.04 -9.37
C LEU A 150 1.32 -17.56 -9.25
N THR A 151 2.43 -18.10 -8.75
CA THR A 151 2.69 -19.54 -8.82
C THR A 151 3.11 -20.10 -7.45
N ASP A 152 2.75 -21.36 -7.23
CA ASP A 152 3.28 -22.23 -6.16
C ASP A 152 4.44 -23.12 -6.66
N GLY A 153 4.93 -22.89 -7.86
CA GLY A 153 5.94 -23.70 -8.56
C GLY A 153 5.36 -24.83 -9.40
N THR A 154 4.04 -25.04 -9.44
CA THR A 154 3.38 -26.11 -10.21
C THR A 154 2.47 -25.56 -11.32
N ALA A 155 1.77 -24.45 -11.06
CA ALA A 155 0.83 -23.83 -11.99
C ALA A 155 0.78 -22.32 -11.79
N ASN A 156 0.11 -21.59 -12.70
CA ASN A 156 -0.27 -20.20 -12.51
C ASN A 156 -1.72 -20.13 -11.99
N TYR A 157 -1.94 -19.41 -10.91
CA TYR A 157 -3.23 -19.28 -10.22
C TYR A 157 -3.83 -17.89 -10.29
N GLY A 158 -3.11 -16.89 -10.84
CA GLY A 158 -3.59 -15.52 -10.83
C GLY A 158 -3.16 -14.72 -12.04
N ILE A 159 -4.00 -13.75 -12.38
CA ILE A 159 -3.77 -12.77 -13.43
C ILE A 159 -3.28 -11.47 -12.79
N PRO A 160 -2.08 -10.96 -13.13
CA PRO A 160 -1.63 -9.65 -12.68
C PRO A 160 -2.53 -8.58 -13.28
N TYR A 161 -3.17 -7.74 -12.45
CA TYR A 161 -4.07 -6.72 -12.98
C TYR A 161 -3.59 -5.29 -12.78
N ASN A 162 -2.49 -5.10 -12.05
CA ASN A 162 -1.85 -3.81 -11.92
C ASN A 162 -0.34 -3.94 -11.70
N VAL A 163 0.39 -2.92 -12.16
CA VAL A 163 1.81 -2.75 -11.88
C VAL A 163 1.97 -1.49 -11.05
N GLU A 164 2.64 -1.59 -9.93
CA GLU A 164 2.82 -0.49 -9.00
C GLU A 164 4.29 -0.19 -8.77
N GLY A 165 4.60 1.11 -8.66
CA GLY A 165 5.90 1.60 -8.26
C GLY A 165 5.76 2.56 -7.09
N TYR A 166 6.79 2.63 -6.23
CA TYR A 166 6.80 3.52 -5.09
C TYR A 166 8.10 4.31 -4.95
N GLY A 167 7.95 5.51 -4.41
CA GLY A 167 9.05 6.45 -4.24
C GLY A 167 8.64 7.60 -3.35
N TYR A 168 9.29 8.74 -3.51
CA TYR A 168 8.83 10.00 -2.95
C TYR A 168 7.93 10.70 -3.96
N ILE A 169 6.65 10.88 -3.61
CA ILE A 169 5.74 11.74 -4.34
C ILE A 169 6.03 13.17 -3.92
N VAL A 170 6.15 14.07 -4.90
CA VAL A 170 6.39 15.50 -4.69
C VAL A 170 5.53 16.33 -5.63
N ASP A 171 5.09 17.50 -5.15
CA ASP A 171 4.38 18.51 -5.93
C ASP A 171 5.39 19.50 -6.53
N LYS A 172 5.42 19.64 -7.85
CA LYS A 172 6.31 20.57 -8.58
C LYS A 172 6.06 22.04 -8.18
N GLU A 173 4.82 22.42 -7.86
CA GLU A 173 4.53 23.78 -7.37
C GLU A 173 5.08 24.01 -5.95
N MET A 174 5.20 22.97 -5.12
CA MET A 174 5.91 23.07 -3.85
C MET A 174 7.41 23.30 -4.09
N LEU A 175 8.01 22.58 -5.04
CA LEU A 175 9.42 22.83 -5.41
C LEU A 175 9.62 24.24 -5.98
N ALA A 176 8.69 24.71 -6.81
CA ALA A 176 8.71 26.08 -7.33
C ALA A 176 8.62 27.12 -6.21
N ALA A 177 7.79 26.89 -5.19
CA ALA A 177 7.69 27.78 -4.04
C ALA A 177 8.94 27.77 -3.15
N LEU A 178 9.70 26.67 -3.15
CA LEU A 178 10.95 26.54 -2.38
C LEU A 178 12.16 27.10 -3.12
N PHE A 179 12.31 26.83 -4.42
CA PHE A 179 13.55 27.05 -5.19
C PHE A 179 13.39 28.00 -6.38
N GLY A 180 12.17 28.35 -6.75
CA GLY A 180 11.85 29.08 -7.97
C GLY A 180 11.36 28.17 -9.11
N GLU A 181 10.42 28.66 -9.90
CA GLU A 181 9.79 27.90 -11.00
C GLU A 181 10.81 27.41 -12.04
N ASP A 182 11.80 28.25 -12.35
CA ASP A 182 12.88 27.97 -13.31
C ASP A 182 13.88 26.91 -12.83
N GLN A 183 13.88 26.55 -11.55
CA GLN A 183 14.77 25.57 -10.95
C GLN A 183 14.15 24.17 -10.83
N VAL A 184 12.84 24.02 -11.01
CA VAL A 184 12.12 22.76 -10.73
C VAL A 184 12.68 21.57 -11.54
N ASP A 185 12.79 21.72 -12.85
CA ASP A 185 13.27 20.62 -13.71
C ASP A 185 14.74 20.27 -13.40
N ALA A 186 15.59 21.28 -13.17
CA ALA A 186 16.98 21.06 -12.79
C ALA A 186 17.09 20.36 -11.41
N PHE A 187 16.25 20.71 -10.46
CA PHE A 187 16.18 20.06 -9.16
C PHE A 187 15.77 18.58 -9.30
N LEU A 188 14.74 18.28 -10.09
CA LEU A 188 14.27 16.92 -10.31
C LEU A 188 15.36 16.04 -10.95
N GLU A 189 16.08 16.55 -11.94
CA GLU A 189 17.19 15.81 -12.56
C GLU A 189 18.37 15.62 -11.60
N ALA A 190 18.77 16.68 -10.86
CA ALA A 190 19.83 16.58 -9.87
C ALA A 190 19.48 15.63 -8.72
N PHE A 191 18.20 15.59 -8.31
CA PHE A 191 17.74 14.65 -7.27
C PHE A 191 17.91 13.19 -7.69
N LYS A 192 17.62 12.84 -8.96
CA LYS A 192 17.73 11.46 -9.44
C LYS A 192 19.11 10.88 -9.21
N THR A 193 20.16 11.65 -9.50
CA THR A 193 21.55 11.21 -9.40
C THR A 193 22.24 11.60 -8.08
N ALA A 194 21.53 12.30 -7.17
CA ALA A 194 22.06 12.69 -5.87
C ALA A 194 22.43 11.50 -5.00
N THR A 195 23.52 11.62 -4.29
CA THR A 195 23.96 10.67 -3.25
C THR A 195 23.03 10.74 -2.03
N TYR A 196 23.11 9.71 -1.17
CA TYR A 196 22.38 9.75 0.10
C TYR A 196 22.85 10.90 1.00
N ASP A 197 24.13 11.20 1.05
CA ASP A 197 24.67 12.26 1.92
C ASP A 197 24.15 13.64 1.47
N GLU A 198 24.08 13.90 0.16
CA GLU A 198 23.44 15.13 -0.37
C GLU A 198 21.96 15.18 -0.04
N PHE A 199 21.22 14.06 -0.16
CA PHE A 199 19.83 13.95 0.24
C PHE A 199 19.63 14.20 1.74
N GLU A 200 20.46 13.61 2.61
CA GLU A 200 20.42 13.83 4.07
C GLU A 200 20.63 15.31 4.40
N GLN A 201 21.66 15.95 3.81
CA GLN A 201 21.90 17.38 4.01
C GLN A 201 20.74 18.26 3.50
N MET A 202 20.17 17.94 2.34
CA MET A 202 18.98 18.59 1.84
C MET A 202 17.82 18.51 2.85
N VAL A 203 17.52 17.31 3.36
CA VAL A 203 16.45 17.10 4.35
C VAL A 203 16.67 17.93 5.60
N LEU A 204 17.89 17.96 6.15
CA LEU A 204 18.22 18.74 7.35
C LEU A 204 18.11 20.24 7.10
N THR A 205 18.57 20.71 5.93
CA THR A 205 18.45 22.11 5.52
C THR A 205 16.98 22.54 5.38
N LEU A 206 16.18 21.73 4.69
CA LEU A 206 14.73 21.96 4.54
C LEU A 206 14.00 21.97 5.89
N GLN A 207 14.36 21.07 6.80
CA GLN A 207 13.75 21.03 8.14
C GLN A 207 14.07 22.28 8.96
N SER A 208 15.33 22.76 8.88
CA SER A 208 15.73 24.03 9.53
C SER A 208 15.00 25.22 8.91
N TYR A 209 14.90 25.26 7.58
CA TYR A 209 14.12 26.27 6.87
C TYR A 209 12.64 26.28 7.30
N ILE A 210 12.03 25.10 7.42
CA ILE A 210 10.63 24.99 7.86
C ILE A 210 10.43 25.50 9.29
N LYS A 211 11.31 25.11 10.22
CA LYS A 211 11.17 25.41 11.65
C LYS A 211 11.63 26.80 12.04
N GLU A 212 12.71 27.26 11.46
CA GLU A 212 13.43 28.47 11.89
C GLU A 212 13.26 29.64 10.89
N GLY A 213 12.79 29.35 9.67
CA GLY A 213 12.68 30.34 8.61
C GLY A 213 14.03 30.79 8.04
N THR A 214 15.11 30.07 8.35
CA THR A 214 16.46 30.42 7.90
C THR A 214 16.65 30.00 6.46
N ALA A 215 16.72 30.97 5.53
CA ALA A 215 17.06 30.71 4.15
C ALA A 215 18.50 30.14 4.04
N GLY A 216 18.68 29.25 3.08
CA GLY A 216 19.95 28.60 2.81
C GLY A 216 19.97 28.05 1.40
N SER A 217 20.84 27.10 1.12
CA SER A 217 20.85 26.37 -0.14
C SER A 217 20.99 24.89 0.11
N VAL A 218 20.56 24.08 -0.86
CA VAL A 218 20.79 22.64 -0.91
C VAL A 218 21.66 22.32 -2.12
N THR A 219 22.53 21.33 -1.99
CA THR A 219 23.37 20.85 -3.10
C THR A 219 22.96 19.44 -3.44
N LEU A 220 22.64 19.17 -4.72
CA LEU A 220 22.32 17.86 -5.26
C LEU A 220 23.12 17.65 -6.53
N SER A 221 23.85 16.53 -6.62
CA SER A 221 24.70 16.19 -7.77
C SER A 221 25.63 17.33 -8.18
N GLY A 222 26.18 18.05 -7.17
CA GLY A 222 27.06 19.18 -7.38
C GLY A 222 26.41 20.48 -7.83
N GLN A 223 25.08 20.52 -7.98
CA GLN A 223 24.30 21.73 -8.31
C GLN A 223 23.67 22.33 -7.06
N GLU A 224 23.84 23.65 -6.89
CA GLU A 224 23.29 24.39 -5.76
C GLU A 224 21.91 24.99 -6.09
N PHE A 225 20.93 24.82 -5.16
CA PHE A 225 19.58 25.35 -5.23
C PHE A 225 19.33 26.23 -4.01
N ALA A 226 19.19 27.53 -4.23
CA ALA A 226 18.92 28.48 -3.17
C ALA A 226 17.46 28.42 -2.73
N LEU A 227 17.21 28.36 -1.42
CA LEU A 227 15.88 28.46 -0.87
C LEU A 227 15.34 29.90 -0.96
N ALA A 228 14.05 30.03 -1.19
CA ALA A 228 13.38 31.32 -1.15
C ALA A 228 13.61 32.03 0.19
N ALA A 229 13.85 33.35 0.17
CA ALA A 229 14.15 34.11 1.38
C ALA A 229 13.02 34.07 2.42
N GLU A 230 11.77 33.89 1.95
CA GLU A 230 10.57 33.84 2.78
C GLU A 230 9.70 32.65 2.34
N LYS A 231 9.06 32.00 3.30
CA LYS A 231 8.07 30.95 3.03
C LYS A 231 6.77 31.59 2.55
N THR A 232 6.52 31.52 1.25
CA THR A 232 5.31 32.03 0.61
C THR A 232 4.58 30.97 -0.18
N GLY A 233 3.34 31.21 -0.60
CA GLY A 233 2.54 30.25 -1.36
C GLY A 233 2.41 28.92 -0.63
N LYS A 234 2.63 27.81 -1.34
CA LYS A 234 2.57 26.47 -0.76
C LYS A 234 3.61 26.24 0.33
N ALA A 235 4.79 26.86 0.26
CA ALA A 235 5.81 26.72 1.29
C ALA A 235 5.42 27.32 2.65
N ALA A 236 4.47 28.27 2.68
CA ALA A 236 4.01 28.91 3.92
C ALA A 236 3.30 27.94 4.88
N THR A 237 2.74 26.85 4.36
CA THR A 237 1.97 25.85 5.14
C THR A 237 2.79 24.66 5.61
N LEU A 238 4.09 24.60 5.26
CA LEU A 238 4.96 23.48 5.61
C LEU A 238 5.13 23.32 7.12
N GLU A 239 4.92 22.08 7.59
CA GLU A 239 5.07 21.66 8.99
C GLU A 239 6.27 20.67 9.16
N GLY A 240 6.67 19.96 8.11
CA GLY A 240 7.79 19.03 8.08
C GLY A 240 8.23 18.67 6.67
N VAL A 241 9.36 17.99 6.55
CA VAL A 241 9.86 17.53 5.25
C VAL A 241 9.03 16.35 4.73
N PHE A 242 8.66 15.43 5.63
CA PHE A 242 7.94 14.21 5.24
C PHE A 242 6.55 14.14 5.87
N SER A 243 5.57 13.70 5.09
CA SER A 243 4.35 13.09 5.60
C SER A 243 4.58 11.59 5.77
N VAL A 244 4.29 11.07 6.97
CA VAL A 244 4.57 9.67 7.34
C VAL A 244 3.31 9.02 7.87
N ALA A 245 2.85 7.95 7.24
CA ALA A 245 1.81 7.07 7.74
C ALA A 245 2.37 6.16 8.85
N GLY A 246 2.61 6.71 10.03
CA GLY A 246 3.39 6.06 11.07
C GLY A 246 2.71 4.85 11.71
N SER A 247 1.38 4.72 11.64
CA SER A 247 0.66 3.55 12.11
C SER A 247 0.66 2.40 11.11
N GLU A 248 0.95 2.68 9.83
CA GLU A 248 0.87 1.71 8.75
C GLU A 248 2.20 0.96 8.59
N LYS A 249 2.31 -0.20 9.22
CA LYS A 249 3.53 -1.02 9.24
C LYS A 249 4.02 -1.39 7.85
N TRP A 250 3.11 -1.65 6.92
CA TRP A 250 3.44 -1.99 5.54
C TRP A 250 4.23 -0.89 4.80
N THR A 251 4.05 0.39 5.15
CA THR A 251 4.75 1.49 4.48
C THR A 251 6.25 1.48 4.71
N TYR A 252 6.72 0.94 5.83
CA TYR A 252 8.15 0.80 6.15
C TYR A 252 8.60 -0.66 6.29
N GLY A 253 7.67 -1.61 6.50
CA GLY A 253 7.92 -3.04 6.45
C GLY A 253 8.02 -3.54 5.01
N ASP A 254 6.90 -3.61 4.30
CA ASP A 254 6.87 -4.25 2.98
C ASP A 254 7.57 -3.42 1.89
N HIS A 255 7.47 -2.10 1.95
CA HIS A 255 8.04 -1.25 0.90
C HIS A 255 9.45 -0.77 1.22
N PHE A 256 9.68 -0.30 2.45
CA PHE A 256 10.93 0.39 2.74
C PHE A 256 12.05 -0.58 3.13
N VAL A 257 11.74 -1.63 3.92
CA VAL A 257 12.71 -2.70 4.21
C VAL A 257 12.97 -3.56 2.98
N ASN A 258 11.99 -3.68 2.08
CA ASN A 258 12.16 -4.48 0.87
C ASN A 258 13.34 -3.98 0.00
N ILE A 259 13.58 -2.66 -0.06
CA ILE A 259 14.74 -2.11 -0.76
C ILE A 259 16.06 -2.66 -0.18
N ALA A 260 16.12 -2.87 1.15
CA ALA A 260 17.29 -3.48 1.78
C ALA A 260 17.37 -4.99 1.49
N VAL A 261 16.23 -5.67 1.38
CA VAL A 261 16.17 -7.10 1.00
C VAL A 261 16.59 -7.28 -0.45
N ASP A 262 16.15 -6.41 -1.36
CA ASP A 262 16.53 -6.42 -2.78
C ASP A 262 18.05 -6.18 -3.01
N ALA A 263 18.69 -5.46 -2.09
CA ALA A 263 20.15 -5.32 -2.12
C ALA A 263 20.90 -6.63 -1.77
N ILE A 264 20.23 -7.56 -1.07
CA ILE A 264 20.84 -8.80 -0.57
C ILE A 264 20.48 -10.01 -1.42
N PHE A 265 19.21 -10.08 -1.89
CA PHE A 265 18.64 -11.24 -2.59
C PHE A 265 18.12 -10.85 -3.97
N PRO A 266 18.33 -11.67 -5.01
CA PRO A 266 17.92 -11.36 -6.37
C PRO A 266 16.40 -11.52 -6.60
N ASP A 267 15.70 -12.25 -5.75
CA ASP A 267 14.27 -12.53 -5.87
C ASP A 267 13.67 -13.00 -4.53
N SER A 268 12.35 -13.07 -4.47
CA SER A 268 11.58 -13.48 -3.28
C SER A 268 11.84 -14.94 -2.87
N LYS A 269 12.15 -15.82 -3.81
CA LYS A 269 12.47 -17.24 -3.51
C LYS A 269 13.80 -17.32 -2.76
N ALA A 270 14.83 -16.65 -3.27
CA ALA A 270 16.14 -16.59 -2.61
C ALA A 270 16.04 -15.96 -1.21
N ALA A 271 15.20 -14.93 -1.06
CA ALA A 271 14.92 -14.29 0.24
C ALA A 271 14.19 -15.24 1.20
N GLY A 272 13.21 -16.02 0.71
CA GLY A 272 12.47 -17.01 1.50
C GLY A 272 13.33 -18.20 1.96
N GLU A 273 14.36 -18.55 1.20
CA GLU A 273 15.31 -19.63 1.50
C GLU A 273 16.58 -19.12 2.22
N ALA A 274 16.57 -17.84 2.69
CA ALA A 274 17.75 -17.17 3.25
C ALA A 274 18.33 -17.91 4.46
N THR A 275 19.63 -18.11 4.46
CA THR A 275 20.39 -18.62 5.60
C THR A 275 20.73 -17.50 6.58
N LEU A 276 20.98 -17.86 7.84
CA LEU A 276 21.46 -16.91 8.85
C LEU A 276 22.80 -16.23 8.43
N GLU A 277 23.68 -16.95 7.73
CA GLU A 277 24.93 -16.42 7.23
C GLU A 277 24.70 -15.32 6.17
N GLN A 278 23.78 -15.54 5.23
CA GLN A 278 23.39 -14.54 4.22
C GLN A 278 22.76 -13.30 4.85
N LEU A 279 21.86 -13.48 5.82
CA LEU A 279 21.28 -12.36 6.56
C LEU A 279 22.35 -11.57 7.35
N GLN A 280 23.31 -12.26 7.97
CA GLN A 280 24.44 -11.61 8.65
C GLN A 280 25.35 -10.85 7.67
N ALA A 281 25.61 -11.41 6.48
CA ALA A 281 26.36 -10.74 5.43
C ALA A 281 25.63 -9.51 4.87
N GLY A 282 24.29 -9.51 4.90
CA GLY A 282 23.43 -8.40 4.50
C GLY A 282 23.17 -7.35 5.59
N LYS A 283 23.82 -7.46 6.77
CA LYS A 283 23.58 -6.55 7.91
C LYS A 283 23.71 -5.07 7.56
N GLY A 284 24.66 -4.69 6.71
CA GLY A 284 24.87 -3.30 6.29
C GLY A 284 23.65 -2.72 5.55
N ALA A 285 22.97 -3.52 4.73
CA ALA A 285 21.76 -3.07 4.05
C ALA A 285 20.60 -2.77 5.03
N PHE A 286 20.46 -3.58 6.10
CA PHE A 286 19.48 -3.29 7.16
C PHE A 286 19.87 -2.09 8.01
N GLU A 287 21.15 -1.84 8.25
CA GLU A 287 21.65 -0.62 8.92
C GLU A 287 21.38 0.63 8.06
N ALA A 288 21.55 0.52 6.74
CA ALA A 288 21.20 1.57 5.79
C ALA A 288 19.70 1.88 5.82
N TYR A 289 18.85 0.85 5.82
CA TYR A 289 17.41 0.99 6.00
C TYR A 289 17.07 1.72 7.31
N ALA A 290 17.67 1.32 8.42
CA ALA A 290 17.40 1.93 9.72
C ALA A 290 17.80 3.41 9.73
N LYS A 291 18.95 3.79 9.15
CA LYS A 291 19.40 5.18 9.01
C LYS A 291 18.43 6.00 8.15
N ALA A 292 18.00 5.49 7.02
CA ALA A 292 17.03 6.18 6.15
C ALA A 292 15.65 6.36 6.82
N LEU A 293 15.18 5.36 7.56
CA LEU A 293 13.94 5.44 8.34
C LEU A 293 14.07 6.45 9.48
N ASP A 294 15.23 6.49 10.14
CA ASP A 294 15.54 7.46 11.19
C ASP A 294 15.47 8.90 10.66
N LEU A 295 16.13 9.19 9.55
CA LEU A 295 16.08 10.50 8.89
C LEU A 295 14.65 10.92 8.54
N LYS A 296 13.88 10.02 7.92
CA LYS A 296 12.50 10.28 7.50
C LYS A 296 11.59 10.59 8.70
N THR A 297 11.64 9.77 9.76
CA THR A 297 10.76 9.94 10.91
C THR A 297 11.15 11.09 11.82
N ALA A 298 12.45 11.46 11.87
CA ALA A 298 12.92 12.65 12.61
C ALA A 298 12.47 13.98 11.98
N ASN A 299 12.23 13.98 10.67
CA ASN A 299 11.89 15.17 9.88
C ASN A 299 10.45 15.11 9.34
N ALA A 300 9.59 14.32 10.00
CA ALA A 300 8.17 14.23 9.69
C ALA A 300 7.38 15.46 10.23
N THR A 301 6.20 15.67 9.66
CA THR A 301 5.21 16.65 10.17
C THR A 301 4.76 16.31 11.58
N THR A 302 4.66 15.01 11.91
CA THR A 302 4.27 14.53 13.24
C THR A 302 5.52 14.12 14.03
N PRO A 303 5.69 14.58 15.28
CA PRO A 303 6.80 14.19 16.12
C PRO A 303 6.85 12.69 16.39
N ARG A 304 8.06 12.15 16.60
CA ARG A 304 8.25 10.75 17.02
C ARG A 304 7.59 10.48 18.36
N GLY A 305 7.08 9.26 18.52
CA GLY A 305 6.44 8.81 19.75
C GLY A 305 5.03 8.28 19.49
N PRO A 306 4.15 8.26 20.51
CA PRO A 306 2.78 7.74 20.39
C PRO A 306 1.95 8.44 19.31
N GLU A 307 2.23 9.71 19.04
CA GLU A 307 1.52 10.51 18.04
C GLU A 307 1.84 10.04 16.62
N LEU A 308 3.10 9.70 16.34
CA LEU A 308 3.52 9.22 15.02
C LEU A 308 2.84 7.88 14.65
N ILE A 309 2.60 7.02 15.64
CA ILE A 309 2.00 5.69 15.45
C ILE A 309 0.49 5.66 15.73
N ASN A 310 -0.14 6.81 15.90
CA ASN A 310 -1.58 6.90 16.14
C ASN A 310 -2.35 6.74 14.83
N ALA A 311 -3.10 5.66 14.69
CA ALA A 311 -3.84 5.33 13.48
C ALA A 311 -4.90 6.39 13.10
N THR A 312 -5.53 7.02 14.06
CA THR A 312 -6.57 8.03 13.80
C THR A 312 -6.01 9.32 13.18
N THR A 313 -4.82 9.73 13.63
CA THR A 313 -4.22 11.02 13.23
C THR A 313 -3.07 10.87 12.25
N ASN A 314 -2.49 9.68 12.15
CA ASN A 314 -1.28 9.45 11.36
C ASN A 314 -1.28 8.06 10.65
N GLY A 315 -2.48 7.60 10.26
CA GLY A 315 -2.68 6.47 9.35
C GLY A 315 -2.47 6.87 7.89
N TYR A 316 -2.87 5.99 6.98
CA TYR A 316 -2.73 6.20 5.54
C TYR A 316 -3.43 7.49 5.07
N ASP A 317 -4.76 7.58 5.21
CA ASP A 317 -5.55 8.73 4.75
C ASP A 317 -5.13 10.06 5.38
N PRO A 318 -4.92 10.17 6.71
CA PRO A 318 -4.37 11.38 7.32
C PRO A 318 -3.01 11.80 6.76
N SER A 319 -2.11 10.84 6.46
CA SER A 319 -0.81 11.15 5.88
C SER A 319 -0.91 11.65 4.44
N VAL A 320 -1.80 11.06 3.65
CA VAL A 320 -2.11 11.53 2.29
C VAL A 320 -2.70 12.93 2.33
N ALA A 321 -3.67 13.19 3.20
CA ALA A 321 -4.28 14.52 3.36
C ALA A 321 -3.26 15.58 3.82
N THR A 322 -2.33 15.22 4.70
CA THR A 322 -1.24 16.10 5.15
C THR A 322 -0.38 16.58 3.98
N PHE A 323 0.02 15.65 3.11
CA PHE A 323 0.76 15.97 1.88
C PHE A 323 -0.08 16.79 0.90
N ALA A 324 -1.30 16.33 0.60
CA ALA A 324 -2.19 16.99 -0.35
C ALA A 324 -2.53 18.45 0.03
N ASN A 325 -2.49 18.77 1.33
CA ASN A 325 -2.68 20.13 1.84
C ASN A 325 -1.36 20.90 2.01
N SER A 326 -0.29 20.49 1.33
CA SER A 326 1.00 21.19 1.27
C SER A 326 1.70 21.35 2.63
N LYS A 327 1.43 20.46 3.61
CA LYS A 327 2.08 20.49 4.92
C LYS A 327 3.42 19.75 4.96
N ALA A 328 3.69 18.92 3.97
CA ALA A 328 4.94 18.20 3.78
C ALA A 328 5.43 18.34 2.34
N ILE A 329 6.74 18.25 2.15
CA ILE A 329 7.36 18.28 0.81
C ILE A 329 7.24 16.92 0.14
N PHE A 330 7.49 15.84 0.89
CA PHE A 330 7.53 14.47 0.37
C PHE A 330 6.51 13.58 1.05
N LEU A 331 5.82 12.78 0.24
CA LEU A 331 5.03 11.63 0.69
C LEU A 331 5.66 10.35 0.11
N LYS A 332 6.17 9.45 0.96
CA LYS A 332 6.63 8.14 0.49
C LYS A 332 5.41 7.22 0.34
N GLN A 333 4.97 7.06 -0.90
CA GLN A 333 3.88 6.17 -1.32
C GLN A 333 4.11 5.74 -2.78
N GLY A 334 3.21 4.96 -3.34
CA GLY A 334 3.24 4.56 -4.74
C GLY A 334 2.14 5.21 -5.58
N ASN A 335 2.07 4.80 -6.84
CA ASN A 335 1.08 5.30 -7.80
C ASN A 335 -0.38 5.02 -7.36
N TRP A 336 -0.63 4.05 -6.51
CA TRP A 336 -1.94 3.80 -5.89
C TRP A 336 -2.47 5.01 -5.10
N ALA A 337 -1.60 5.87 -4.58
CA ALA A 337 -2.00 7.03 -3.78
C ALA A 337 -2.64 8.16 -4.62
N TYR A 338 -2.57 8.11 -5.96
CA TYR A 338 -3.04 9.17 -6.84
C TYR A 338 -4.51 9.54 -6.58
N GLU A 339 -5.42 8.57 -6.60
CA GLU A 339 -6.85 8.84 -6.38
C GLU A 339 -7.15 9.32 -4.94
N ASN A 340 -6.38 8.87 -3.94
CA ASN A 340 -6.53 9.35 -2.57
C ASN A 340 -6.04 10.79 -2.43
N ILE A 341 -4.94 11.15 -3.09
CA ILE A 341 -4.45 12.55 -3.15
C ILE A 341 -5.48 13.43 -3.84
N LYS A 342 -6.03 12.98 -4.98
CA LYS A 342 -7.06 13.69 -5.75
C LYS A 342 -8.35 13.91 -4.93
N LYS A 343 -8.80 12.90 -4.19
CA LYS A 343 -9.93 13.03 -3.26
C LYS A 343 -9.68 14.04 -2.15
N ALA A 344 -8.43 14.12 -1.65
CA ALA A 344 -8.05 15.07 -0.61
C ALA A 344 -7.86 16.51 -1.15
N ASN A 345 -7.26 16.64 -2.34
CA ASN A 345 -7.05 17.91 -3.03
C ASN A 345 -6.80 17.68 -4.52
N ALA A 346 -7.82 17.93 -5.35
CA ALA A 346 -7.74 17.72 -6.79
C ALA A 346 -6.80 18.71 -7.50
N ASP A 347 -6.52 19.87 -6.92
CA ASP A 347 -5.78 20.94 -7.59
C ASP A 347 -4.28 20.63 -7.77
N ILE A 348 -3.74 19.63 -7.03
CA ILE A 348 -2.31 19.32 -7.10
C ILE A 348 -1.96 18.15 -8.01
N VAL A 349 -2.95 17.37 -8.49
CA VAL A 349 -2.67 16.08 -9.15
C VAL A 349 -1.90 16.23 -10.46
N ASP A 350 -2.11 17.31 -11.21
CA ASP A 350 -1.42 17.55 -12.48
C ASP A 350 0.05 17.98 -12.32
N THR A 351 0.45 18.34 -11.09
CA THR A 351 1.81 18.79 -10.76
C THR A 351 2.61 17.75 -9.98
N LEU A 352 2.01 16.58 -9.70
CA LEU A 352 2.71 15.49 -9.02
C LEU A 352 3.79 14.84 -9.89
N THR A 353 4.86 14.42 -9.24
CA THR A 353 5.89 13.57 -9.85
C THR A 353 6.49 12.62 -8.81
N PHE A 354 7.24 11.61 -9.29
CA PHE A 354 7.95 10.66 -8.45
C PHE A 354 9.45 10.91 -8.44
N LEU A 355 10.06 10.70 -7.27
CA LEU A 355 11.50 10.70 -7.08
C LEU A 355 11.93 9.38 -6.40
N PRO A 356 13.14 8.86 -6.71
CA PRO A 356 13.63 7.62 -6.11
C PRO A 356 13.89 7.78 -4.61
N ILE A 357 13.76 6.66 -3.88
CA ILE A 357 14.12 6.60 -2.47
C ILE A 357 15.64 6.53 -2.35
N LYS A 358 16.20 7.38 -1.49
CA LYS A 358 17.64 7.39 -1.22
C LYS A 358 17.95 6.56 0.03
N MET A 359 18.84 5.58 -0.14
CA MET A 359 19.36 4.72 0.92
C MET A 359 20.85 4.89 1.07
N PRO A 360 21.42 4.90 2.28
CA PRO A 360 22.85 5.05 2.52
C PRO A 360 23.64 3.74 2.25
N PHE A 361 23.39 3.11 1.08
CA PHE A 361 24.12 1.92 0.68
C PHE A 361 25.55 2.24 0.29
N THR A 362 26.46 1.35 0.67
CA THR A 362 27.77 1.19 0.03
C THR A 362 27.72 -0.01 -0.92
N GLN A 363 28.68 -0.14 -1.84
CA GLN A 363 28.73 -1.31 -2.73
C GLN A 363 28.92 -2.62 -1.95
N ASP A 364 29.53 -2.53 -0.76
CA ASP A 364 29.72 -3.70 0.12
C ASP A 364 28.38 -4.18 0.77
N ASP A 365 27.35 -3.36 0.82
CA ASP A 365 26.04 -3.74 1.33
C ASP A 365 25.22 -4.52 0.30
N ILE A 366 25.53 -4.35 -0.98
CA ILE A 366 24.84 -5.00 -2.10
C ILE A 366 25.47 -6.37 -2.35
N LYS A 367 24.65 -7.43 -2.28
CA LYS A 367 25.08 -8.82 -2.48
C LYS A 367 24.59 -9.42 -3.79
N VAL A 368 23.70 -8.75 -4.48
CA VAL A 368 23.17 -9.15 -5.78
C VAL A 368 24.18 -8.83 -6.87
N GLU A 369 24.60 -9.84 -7.63
CA GLU A 369 25.59 -9.67 -8.71
C GLU A 369 25.06 -8.73 -9.80
N GLY A 370 25.88 -7.77 -10.20
CA GLY A 370 25.55 -6.78 -11.23
C GLY A 370 24.73 -5.60 -10.75
N LEU A 371 24.23 -5.61 -9.50
CA LEU A 371 23.50 -4.49 -8.93
C LEU A 371 24.50 -3.46 -8.35
N THR A 372 24.26 -2.19 -8.63
CA THR A 372 25.14 -1.09 -8.17
C THR A 372 24.41 -0.12 -7.25
N VAL A 373 25.17 0.65 -6.46
CA VAL A 373 24.62 1.70 -5.60
C VAL A 373 23.88 2.75 -6.44
N GLU A 374 24.45 3.15 -7.58
CA GLU A 374 23.82 4.12 -8.49
C GLU A 374 22.44 3.60 -8.93
N HIS A 375 22.35 2.35 -9.39
CA HIS A 375 21.10 1.77 -9.81
C HIS A 375 20.04 1.81 -8.69
N MET A 376 20.43 1.43 -7.46
CA MET A 376 19.53 1.44 -6.30
C MET A 376 19.07 2.85 -5.91
N LEU A 377 19.90 3.87 -6.11
CA LEU A 377 19.60 5.26 -5.75
C LEU A 377 18.81 6.01 -6.86
N GLU A 378 18.93 5.58 -8.10
CA GLU A 378 18.34 6.26 -9.27
C GLU A 378 17.01 5.64 -9.72
N SER A 379 16.72 4.41 -9.26
CA SER A 379 15.53 3.64 -9.63
C SER A 379 14.43 3.71 -8.59
N ILE A 380 13.20 3.48 -9.02
CA ILE A 380 12.07 3.19 -8.14
C ILE A 380 11.75 1.70 -8.19
N PRO A 381 11.46 1.06 -7.05
CA PRO A 381 10.97 -0.31 -7.04
C PRO A 381 9.62 -0.41 -7.75
N VAL A 382 9.48 -1.45 -8.59
CA VAL A 382 8.24 -1.74 -9.35
C VAL A 382 7.88 -3.19 -9.14
N PHE A 383 6.62 -3.48 -8.88
CA PHE A 383 6.14 -4.83 -8.57
C PHE A 383 4.67 -5.02 -8.99
N VAL A 384 4.23 -6.28 -9.00
CA VAL A 384 2.82 -6.64 -9.14
C VAL A 384 2.26 -6.91 -7.75
N PRO A 385 1.46 -6.00 -7.18
CA PRO A 385 0.97 -6.14 -5.81
C PRO A 385 -0.24 -7.04 -5.68
N ASN A 386 -0.97 -7.27 -6.77
CA ASN A 386 -2.23 -7.99 -6.72
C ASN A 386 -2.51 -8.77 -8.00
N TYR A 387 -3.16 -9.90 -7.79
CA TYR A 387 -3.62 -10.80 -8.81
C TYR A 387 -5.10 -11.09 -8.62
N TYR A 388 -5.83 -11.25 -9.71
CA TYR A 388 -7.15 -11.86 -9.66
C TYR A 388 -7.02 -13.37 -9.79
N CYS A 389 -7.55 -14.07 -8.81
CA CYS A 389 -7.68 -15.53 -8.79
C CYS A 389 -9.14 -15.90 -9.00
N ILE A 390 -9.39 -16.97 -9.75
CA ILE A 390 -10.72 -17.59 -9.89
C ILE A 390 -10.89 -18.64 -8.80
N ASN A 391 -12.05 -18.66 -8.17
CA ASN A 391 -12.37 -19.60 -7.10
C ASN A 391 -12.82 -20.95 -7.67
N ASP A 392 -12.05 -22.00 -7.42
CA ASP A 392 -12.37 -23.36 -7.92
C ASP A 392 -13.59 -24.02 -7.25
N LYS A 393 -14.10 -23.43 -6.14
CA LYS A 393 -15.24 -23.95 -5.37
C LYS A 393 -16.58 -23.30 -5.70
N VAL A 394 -16.65 -22.46 -6.72
CA VAL A 394 -17.91 -21.93 -7.25
C VAL A 394 -18.43 -22.79 -8.40
N SER A 395 -19.65 -22.52 -8.89
CA SER A 395 -20.22 -23.27 -10.01
C SER A 395 -19.44 -23.07 -11.32
N ASP A 396 -19.63 -23.95 -12.28
CA ASP A 396 -18.96 -23.83 -13.59
C ASP A 396 -19.44 -22.59 -14.33
N GLU A 397 -20.72 -22.21 -14.18
CA GLU A 397 -21.27 -20.97 -14.74
C GLU A 397 -20.59 -19.72 -14.13
N GLU A 398 -20.34 -19.69 -12.83
CA GLU A 398 -19.62 -18.58 -12.18
C GLU A 398 -18.15 -18.53 -12.64
N LYS A 399 -17.50 -19.68 -12.88
CA LYS A 399 -16.13 -19.73 -13.43
C LYS A 399 -16.08 -19.19 -14.86
N GLU A 400 -17.02 -19.57 -15.72
CA GLU A 400 -17.12 -19.06 -17.10
C GLU A 400 -17.31 -17.53 -17.10
N LEU A 401 -18.20 -17.00 -16.28
CA LEU A 401 -18.41 -15.55 -16.12
C LEU A 401 -17.15 -14.85 -15.59
N ALA A 402 -16.41 -15.50 -14.67
CA ALA A 402 -15.15 -14.98 -14.13
C ALA A 402 -14.04 -14.92 -15.20
N GLU A 403 -13.91 -15.94 -16.06
CA GLU A 403 -12.99 -15.95 -17.19
C GLU A 403 -13.34 -14.84 -18.20
N GLU A 404 -14.62 -14.69 -18.57
CA GLU A 404 -15.08 -13.67 -19.50
C GLU A 404 -14.90 -12.24 -18.95
N LEU A 405 -15.21 -12.00 -17.68
CA LEU A 405 -15.02 -10.69 -17.06
C LEU A 405 -13.54 -10.32 -17.00
N SER A 406 -12.66 -11.28 -16.76
CA SER A 406 -11.21 -11.05 -16.72
C SER A 406 -10.65 -10.60 -18.07
N LEU A 407 -11.30 -10.92 -19.19
CA LEU A 407 -10.90 -10.46 -20.54
C LEU A 407 -11.19 -8.98 -20.81
N ILE A 408 -12.15 -8.39 -20.11
CA ILE A 408 -12.58 -7.00 -20.36
C ILE A 408 -11.67 -5.98 -19.67
N HIS A 409 -10.89 -6.39 -18.67
CA HIS A 409 -10.22 -5.51 -17.71
C HIS A 409 -8.69 -5.56 -17.74
N ILE A 410 -8.14 -6.25 -18.71
CA ILE A 410 -6.67 -6.40 -18.85
C ILE A 410 -6.18 -5.75 -20.14
#